data_19fa09dd31dd8f9270ef424eddbb2d5e
#
_entry.id   19fa09dd31dd8f9270ef424eddbb2d5e
#
_cell.length_a   1.000
_cell.length_b   1.000
_cell.length_c   1.000
_cell.angle_alpha   90.00
_cell.angle_beta   90.00
_cell.angle_gamma   90.00
#
_symmetry.space_group_name_H-M   'P 1'
#
loop_
_entity.id
_entity.type
_entity.pdbx_description
1 polymer ?
#
loop_
_entity_poly.entity_id
_entity_poly.type
_entity_poly.pdbx_seq_one_letter_code
_entity_poly.pdbx_strand_id
1 'polypeptide(L)'
;MTIAKGCTNCEAERDTIAQGFHEMLKVLKQAKGQTEVQAKAALYDIINDKSLSDDERWTQMRPFNDLLSEQEESDIRIRRTILIGLFSFWELSLKYICAYYKLDVAGMKGIKLKKESQLKNDRILFSENDYLKAIFHSERPNIVDVISSKIKELRNYMTHGSADKNRQAVIDSIISEYPDFFVKKTHDGYYITSYDGLDNILKIINDGLIIAETTAKTLNVQIN
;
A
#
# COMPACT_ATOMS: atom_id res chain seq x y z
N MET A 1 -19.49 -11.58 -16.15
CA MET A 1 -19.27 -10.28 -15.50
C MET A 1 -19.18 -9.25 -16.61
N THR A 2 -20.28 -8.52 -16.81
CA THR A 2 -20.39 -7.51 -17.87
C THR A 2 -19.41 -6.40 -17.52
N ILE A 3 -18.37 -6.20 -18.33
CA ILE A 3 -17.52 -5.02 -18.23
C ILE A 3 -18.45 -3.85 -18.44
N ALA A 4 -18.66 -3.07 -17.39
CA ALA A 4 -19.56 -1.93 -17.42
C ALA A 4 -19.14 -1.02 -18.58
N LYS A 5 -20.08 -0.79 -19.50
CA LYS A 5 -20.03 0.35 -20.40
C LYS A 5 -19.95 1.59 -19.50
N GLY A 6 -18.79 2.24 -19.46
CA GLY A 6 -18.74 3.55 -18.85
C GLY A 6 -17.60 3.87 -17.90
N CYS A 7 -16.39 3.38 -18.11
CA CYS A 7 -15.26 4.12 -17.58
C CYS A 7 -14.97 5.27 -18.54
N THR A 8 -15.71 6.37 -18.41
CA THR A 8 -15.53 7.55 -19.26
C THR A 8 -14.35 8.41 -18.85
N ASN A 9 -13.70 8.07 -17.70
CA ASN A 9 -12.54 8.82 -17.23
C ASN A 9 -11.73 8.02 -16.19
N CYS A 10 -10.76 7.23 -16.66
CA CYS A 10 -9.82 6.50 -15.78
C CYS A 10 -9.10 7.43 -14.79
N GLU A 11 -8.80 8.65 -15.22
CA GLU A 11 -8.14 9.67 -14.40
C GLU A 11 -9.01 10.06 -13.20
N ALA A 12 -10.28 10.42 -13.41
CA ALA A 12 -11.17 10.81 -12.33
C ALA A 12 -11.44 9.68 -11.32
N GLU A 13 -11.52 8.44 -11.80
CA GLU A 13 -11.70 7.27 -10.93
C GLU A 13 -10.46 6.99 -10.10
N ARG A 14 -9.27 7.06 -10.70
CA ARG A 14 -7.98 6.96 -10.01
C ARG A 14 -7.85 8.03 -8.93
N ASP A 15 -8.10 9.30 -9.28
CA ASP A 15 -7.97 10.43 -8.36
C ASP A 15 -8.96 10.31 -7.20
N THR A 16 -10.18 9.85 -7.45
CA THR A 16 -11.18 9.59 -6.42
C THR A 16 -10.73 8.51 -5.44
N ILE A 17 -10.13 7.42 -5.92
CA ILE A 17 -9.62 6.34 -5.07
C ILE A 17 -8.41 6.82 -4.27
N ALA A 18 -7.47 7.52 -4.89
CA ALA A 18 -6.30 8.09 -4.22
C ALA A 18 -6.71 9.07 -3.12
N GLN A 19 -7.67 9.96 -3.38
CA GLN A 19 -8.23 10.88 -2.40
C GLN A 19 -8.90 10.12 -1.24
N GLY A 20 -9.64 9.04 -1.53
CA GLY A 20 -10.26 8.19 -0.51
C GLY A 20 -9.22 7.57 0.45
N PHE A 21 -8.10 7.08 -0.07
CA PHE A 21 -6.99 6.59 0.75
C PHE A 21 -6.37 7.71 1.60
N HIS A 22 -6.13 8.88 1.04
CA HIS A 22 -5.57 10.02 1.76
C HIS A 22 -6.46 10.44 2.95
N GLU A 23 -7.76 10.62 2.73
CA GLU A 23 -8.70 10.97 3.80
C GLU A 23 -8.80 9.87 4.88
N MET A 24 -8.80 8.61 4.48
CA MET A 24 -8.77 7.48 5.41
C MET A 24 -7.50 7.52 6.29
N LEU A 25 -6.33 7.72 5.72
CA LEU A 25 -5.06 7.82 6.45
C LEU A 25 -5.09 8.96 7.46
N LYS A 26 -5.63 10.12 7.07
CA LYS A 26 -5.78 11.29 7.94
C LYS A 26 -6.69 11.00 9.14
N VAL A 27 -7.85 10.39 8.90
CA VAL A 27 -8.80 10.04 9.97
C VAL A 27 -8.18 9.04 10.95
N LEU A 28 -7.54 7.99 10.45
CA LEU A 28 -6.90 6.97 11.28
C LEU A 28 -5.75 7.54 12.12
N LYS A 29 -4.93 8.42 11.55
CA LYS A 29 -3.85 9.11 12.26
C LYS A 29 -4.41 9.98 13.40
N GLN A 30 -5.50 10.71 13.17
CA GLN A 30 -6.15 11.55 14.17
C GLN A 30 -6.76 10.69 15.30
N ALA A 31 -7.49 9.64 14.96
CA ALA A 31 -8.11 8.74 15.94
C ALA A 31 -7.07 8.11 16.88
N LYS A 32 -5.96 7.61 16.30
CA LYS A 32 -4.84 7.07 17.09
C LYS A 32 -4.30 8.11 18.07
N GLY A 33 -4.00 9.32 17.59
CA GLY A 33 -3.43 10.39 18.41
C GLY A 33 -4.34 10.75 19.59
N GLN A 34 -5.64 10.84 19.40
CA GLN A 34 -6.59 11.16 20.46
C GLN A 34 -6.63 10.11 21.57
N THR A 35 -6.70 8.83 21.22
CA THR A 35 -6.74 7.74 22.22
C THR A 35 -5.43 7.67 23.00
N GLU A 36 -4.29 7.80 22.32
CA GLU A 36 -2.97 7.83 22.97
C GLU A 36 -2.85 8.99 23.97
N VAL A 37 -3.28 10.18 23.60
CA VAL A 37 -3.25 11.36 24.49
C VAL A 37 -4.13 11.15 25.71
N GLN A 38 -5.34 10.65 25.55
CA GLN A 38 -6.28 10.41 26.66
C GLN A 38 -5.74 9.34 27.63
N ALA A 39 -5.24 8.21 27.10
CA ALA A 39 -4.70 7.15 27.95
C ALA A 39 -3.43 7.60 28.69
N LYS A 40 -2.53 8.33 28.03
CA LYS A 40 -1.33 8.88 28.67
C LYS A 40 -1.64 9.92 29.74
N ALA A 41 -2.64 10.77 29.52
CA ALA A 41 -3.10 11.73 30.53
C ALA A 41 -3.64 11.00 31.77
N ALA A 42 -4.50 9.99 31.59
CA ALA A 42 -5.00 9.19 32.71
C ALA A 42 -3.89 8.47 33.47
N LEU A 43 -2.92 7.88 32.77
CA LEU A 43 -1.74 7.27 33.39
C LEU A 43 -0.92 8.28 34.19
N TYR A 44 -0.71 9.47 33.62
CA TYR A 44 0.02 10.55 34.32
C TYR A 44 -0.66 10.96 35.62
N ASP A 45 -1.98 11.11 35.62
CA ASP A 45 -2.77 11.47 36.82
C ASP A 45 -2.65 10.38 37.89
N ILE A 46 -2.77 9.10 37.53
CA ILE A 46 -2.64 7.96 38.46
C ILE A 46 -1.21 7.88 39.03
N ILE A 47 -0.17 8.08 38.22
CA ILE A 47 1.22 8.04 38.71
C ILE A 47 1.50 9.14 39.73
N ASN A 48 0.94 10.31 39.52
CA ASN A 48 1.17 11.47 40.38
C ASN A 48 0.23 11.57 41.59
N ASP A 49 -0.78 10.68 41.71
CA ASP A 49 -1.66 10.64 42.86
C ASP A 49 -0.93 10.05 44.08
N LYS A 50 -0.56 10.94 45.01
CA LYS A 50 0.14 10.59 46.26
C LYS A 50 -0.77 9.89 47.29
N SER A 51 -2.08 9.87 47.10
CA SER A 51 -3.00 9.19 47.99
C SER A 51 -3.07 7.68 47.77
N LEU A 52 -2.61 7.20 46.59
CA LEU A 52 -2.64 5.80 46.22
C LEU A 52 -1.39 5.07 46.72
N SER A 53 -1.57 3.86 47.26
CA SER A 53 -0.52 2.91 47.47
C SER A 53 0.02 2.38 46.12
N ASP A 54 1.21 1.75 46.12
CA ASP A 54 1.79 1.21 44.92
C ASP A 54 0.94 0.11 44.26
N ASP A 55 0.28 -0.74 45.05
CA ASP A 55 -0.61 -1.80 44.55
C ASP A 55 -1.90 -1.21 43.96
N GLU A 56 -2.49 -0.18 44.58
CA GLU A 56 -3.65 0.50 44.03
C GLU A 56 -3.31 1.23 42.74
N ARG A 57 -2.16 1.90 42.71
CA ARG A 57 -1.65 2.59 41.50
C ARG A 57 -1.46 1.61 40.37
N TRP A 58 -0.80 0.47 40.61
CA TRP A 58 -0.61 -0.58 39.62
C TRP A 58 -1.94 -1.13 39.10
N THR A 59 -2.87 -1.38 39.96
CA THR A 59 -4.22 -1.89 39.61
C THR A 59 -4.97 -0.90 38.72
N GLN A 60 -4.90 0.40 39.02
CA GLN A 60 -5.57 1.44 38.23
C GLN A 60 -4.88 1.71 36.88
N MET A 61 -3.57 1.55 36.80
CA MET A 61 -2.81 1.74 35.55
C MET A 61 -3.04 0.60 34.53
N ARG A 62 -3.27 -0.62 35.00
CA ARG A 62 -3.36 -1.83 34.16
C ARG A 62 -4.34 -1.68 32.99
N PRO A 63 -5.60 -1.23 33.16
CA PRO A 63 -6.55 -1.10 32.05
C PRO A 63 -6.07 -0.16 30.94
N PHE A 64 -5.36 0.93 31.30
CA PHE A 64 -4.82 1.87 30.31
C PHE A 64 -3.62 1.31 29.56
N ASN A 65 -2.76 0.54 30.23
CA ASN A 65 -1.65 -0.14 29.59
C ASN A 65 -2.14 -1.23 28.64
N ASP A 66 -3.14 -2.02 29.05
CA ASP A 66 -3.77 -3.03 28.20
C ASP A 66 -4.42 -2.37 26.98
N LEU A 67 -5.15 -1.26 27.16
CA LEU A 67 -5.76 -0.50 26.07
C LEU A 67 -4.71 -0.01 25.06
N LEU A 68 -3.60 0.56 25.54
CA LEU A 68 -2.53 1.05 24.66
C LEU A 68 -1.87 -0.09 23.88
N SER A 69 -1.69 -1.26 24.51
CA SER A 69 -1.12 -2.45 23.85
C SER A 69 -2.05 -2.99 22.76
N GLU A 70 -3.34 -3.16 23.06
CA GLU A 70 -4.35 -3.62 22.10
C GLU A 70 -4.50 -2.64 20.93
N GLN A 71 -4.44 -1.34 21.22
CA GLN A 71 -4.49 -0.30 20.20
C GLN A 71 -3.27 -0.38 19.28
N GLU A 72 -2.06 -0.59 19.81
CA GLU A 72 -0.86 -0.71 19.02
C GLU A 72 -0.93 -1.92 18.07
N GLU A 73 -1.36 -3.09 18.56
CA GLU A 73 -1.55 -4.27 17.73
C GLU A 73 -2.58 -4.04 16.61
N SER A 74 -3.72 -3.43 16.95
CA SER A 74 -4.77 -3.10 15.97
C SER A 74 -4.27 -2.14 14.92
N ASP A 75 -3.53 -1.11 15.33
CA ASP A 75 -2.91 -0.11 14.46
C ASP A 75 -1.89 -0.75 13.49
N ILE A 76 -1.08 -1.69 13.98
CA ILE A 76 -0.16 -2.46 13.15
C ILE A 76 -0.91 -3.24 12.05
N ARG A 77 -2.00 -3.93 12.41
CA ARG A 77 -2.82 -4.69 11.46
C ARG A 77 -3.47 -3.78 10.42
N ILE A 78 -4.01 -2.64 10.83
CA ILE A 78 -4.62 -1.64 9.94
C ILE A 78 -3.59 -1.13 8.94
N ARG A 79 -2.41 -0.70 9.38
CA ARG A 79 -1.36 -0.18 8.49
C ARG A 79 -0.87 -1.21 7.48
N ARG A 80 -0.74 -2.47 7.88
CA ARG A 80 -0.44 -3.58 6.96
C ARG A 80 -1.52 -3.74 5.90
N THR A 81 -2.80 -3.73 6.31
CA THR A 81 -3.93 -3.86 5.39
C THR A 81 -3.97 -2.71 4.39
N ILE A 82 -3.68 -1.49 4.84
CA ILE A 82 -3.62 -0.32 3.95
C ILE A 82 -2.50 -0.47 2.92
N LEU A 83 -1.29 -0.88 3.32
CA LEU A 83 -0.20 -1.09 2.37
C LEU A 83 -0.54 -2.15 1.31
N ILE A 84 -1.20 -3.23 1.71
CA ILE A 84 -1.71 -4.24 0.78
C ILE A 84 -2.73 -3.63 -0.18
N GLY A 85 -3.65 -2.80 0.35
CA GLY A 85 -4.65 -2.08 -0.44
C GLY A 85 -4.03 -1.12 -1.45
N LEU A 86 -3.04 -0.34 -1.05
CA LEU A 86 -2.31 0.57 -1.92
C LEU A 86 -1.61 -0.16 -3.07
N PHE A 87 -0.98 -1.30 -2.78
CA PHE A 87 -0.34 -2.08 -3.84
C PHE A 87 -1.38 -2.77 -4.75
N SER A 88 -2.50 -3.21 -4.21
CA SER A 88 -3.62 -3.73 -5.02
C SER A 88 -4.22 -2.65 -5.91
N PHE A 89 -4.31 -1.42 -5.42
CA PHE A 89 -4.73 -0.26 -6.22
C PHE A 89 -3.78 -0.04 -7.41
N TRP A 90 -2.46 -0.11 -7.19
CA TRP A 90 -1.46 -0.07 -8.26
C TRP A 90 -1.71 -1.16 -9.32
N GLU A 91 -1.75 -2.43 -8.91
CA GLU A 91 -1.91 -3.57 -9.84
C GLU A 91 -3.22 -3.49 -10.65
N LEU A 92 -4.33 -3.15 -9.99
CA LEU A 92 -5.63 -3.02 -10.65
C LEU A 92 -5.65 -1.84 -11.62
N SER A 93 -5.06 -0.70 -11.26
CA SER A 93 -5.00 0.47 -12.13
C SER A 93 -4.19 0.19 -13.39
N LEU A 94 -3.05 -0.50 -13.30
CA LEU A 94 -2.28 -0.93 -14.49
C LEU A 94 -3.13 -1.80 -15.44
N LYS A 95 -3.90 -2.74 -14.86
CA LYS A 95 -4.81 -3.58 -15.63
C LYS A 95 -5.87 -2.75 -16.36
N TYR A 96 -6.46 -1.76 -15.68
CA TYR A 96 -7.47 -0.88 -16.29
C TYR A 96 -6.87 0.02 -17.35
N ILE A 97 -5.67 0.58 -17.15
CA ILE A 97 -4.94 1.36 -18.15
C ILE A 97 -4.73 0.53 -19.42
N CYS A 98 -4.20 -0.69 -19.29
CA CYS A 98 -3.98 -1.57 -20.45
C CYS A 98 -5.29 -1.91 -21.18
N ALA A 99 -6.37 -2.18 -20.44
CA ALA A 99 -7.67 -2.48 -21.04
C ALA A 99 -8.29 -1.28 -21.73
N TYR A 100 -8.21 -0.10 -21.14
CA TYR A 100 -8.77 1.14 -21.67
C TYR A 100 -8.08 1.59 -22.95
N TYR A 101 -6.76 1.55 -22.98
CA TYR A 101 -5.96 1.90 -24.16
C TYR A 101 -5.74 0.71 -25.12
N LYS A 102 -6.37 -0.44 -24.85
CA LYS A 102 -6.33 -1.66 -25.69
C LYS A 102 -4.90 -2.16 -25.97
N LEU A 103 -4.01 -2.07 -24.98
CA LEU A 103 -2.65 -2.55 -25.14
C LEU A 103 -2.59 -4.08 -25.20
N ASP A 104 -1.75 -4.61 -26.08
CA ASP A 104 -1.62 -6.06 -26.29
C ASP A 104 -0.74 -6.75 -25.25
N VAL A 105 -1.30 -6.89 -24.02
CA VAL A 105 -0.61 -7.59 -22.91
C VAL A 105 -0.34 -9.06 -23.24
N ALA A 106 -1.22 -9.69 -24.00
CA ALA A 106 -1.07 -11.10 -24.36
C ALA A 106 0.04 -11.32 -25.40
N GLY A 107 0.14 -10.43 -26.39
CA GLY A 107 1.21 -10.47 -27.39
C GLY A 107 2.59 -10.30 -26.76
N MET A 108 2.71 -9.45 -25.72
CA MET A 108 3.95 -9.29 -24.96
C MET A 108 4.41 -10.56 -24.23
N LYS A 109 3.49 -11.48 -23.92
CA LYS A 109 3.78 -12.82 -23.37
C LYS A 109 4.06 -13.87 -24.45
N GLY A 110 3.95 -13.52 -25.74
CA GLY A 110 4.00 -14.50 -26.82
C GLY A 110 2.79 -15.44 -26.86
N ILE A 111 1.70 -15.08 -26.17
CA ILE A 111 0.46 -15.85 -26.14
C ILE A 111 -0.36 -15.46 -27.37
N LYS A 112 -0.46 -16.37 -28.35
CA LYS A 112 -1.39 -16.20 -29.47
C LYS A 112 -2.82 -16.43 -28.98
N LEU A 113 -3.58 -15.38 -28.80
CA LEU A 113 -5.01 -15.47 -28.44
C LEU A 113 -5.79 -16.08 -29.64
N LYS A 114 -6.23 -17.33 -29.45
CA LYS A 114 -7.09 -18.02 -30.42
C LYS A 114 -8.54 -17.57 -30.18
N LYS A 115 -9.00 -16.45 -30.69
CA LYS A 115 -10.37 -15.87 -30.59
C LYS A 115 -10.79 -15.34 -29.21
N GLU A 116 -11.53 -14.22 -29.21
CA GLU A 116 -12.12 -13.57 -28.02
C GLU A 116 -13.01 -14.51 -27.15
N SER A 117 -13.61 -15.56 -27.75
CA SER A 117 -14.42 -16.54 -27.02
C SER A 117 -13.64 -17.45 -26.10
N GLN A 118 -12.34 -17.65 -26.30
CA GLN A 118 -11.48 -18.46 -25.43
C GLN A 118 -10.96 -17.67 -24.21
N LEU A 119 -10.89 -16.33 -24.29
CA LEU A 119 -10.58 -15.46 -23.13
C LEU A 119 -11.57 -15.61 -21.95
N LYS A 120 -12.79 -16.07 -22.21
CA LYS A 120 -13.80 -16.25 -21.14
C LYS A 120 -13.61 -17.53 -20.33
N ASN A 121 -12.96 -18.54 -20.87
CA ASN A 121 -12.80 -19.84 -20.20
C ASN A 121 -11.41 -20.10 -19.65
N ASP A 122 -10.37 -19.58 -20.29
CA ASP A 122 -9.01 -19.66 -19.78
C ASP A 122 -8.72 -18.41 -18.96
N ARG A 123 -8.71 -18.52 -17.63
CA ARG A 123 -8.27 -17.47 -16.71
C ARG A 123 -6.77 -17.26 -16.87
N ILE A 124 -6.36 -16.62 -17.97
CA ILE A 124 -4.98 -16.17 -18.10
C ILE A 124 -4.77 -15.06 -17.07
N LEU A 125 -4.06 -15.39 -16.00
CA LEU A 125 -3.66 -14.42 -15.00
C LEU A 125 -2.44 -13.67 -15.52
N PHE A 126 -2.62 -12.40 -15.85
CA PHE A 126 -1.51 -11.50 -16.13
C PHE A 126 -0.97 -10.95 -14.80
N SER A 127 0.35 -10.88 -14.71
CA SER A 127 1.04 -10.28 -13.56
C SER A 127 1.20 -8.78 -13.76
N GLU A 128 1.49 -8.06 -12.68
CA GLU A 128 1.92 -6.66 -12.73
C GLU A 128 3.00 -6.42 -13.81
N ASN A 129 4.01 -7.30 -13.86
CA ASN A 129 5.11 -7.18 -14.81
C ASN A 129 4.66 -7.31 -16.28
N ASP A 130 3.60 -8.07 -16.57
CA ASP A 130 3.05 -8.19 -17.93
C ASP A 130 2.39 -6.87 -18.36
N TYR A 131 1.65 -6.20 -17.45
CA TYR A 131 1.07 -4.88 -17.70
C TYR A 131 2.15 -3.81 -17.90
N LEU A 132 3.18 -3.82 -17.03
CA LEU A 132 4.30 -2.88 -17.14
C LEU A 132 5.08 -3.05 -18.46
N LYS A 133 5.27 -4.28 -18.95
CA LYS A 133 5.87 -4.53 -20.25
C LYS A 133 5.02 -4.01 -21.40
N ALA A 134 3.70 -4.13 -21.32
CA ALA A 134 2.80 -3.62 -22.33
C ALA A 134 2.77 -2.08 -22.38
N ILE A 135 2.99 -1.40 -21.26
CA ILE A 135 3.00 0.06 -21.17
C ILE A 135 4.36 0.65 -21.53
N PHE A 136 5.44 0.11 -20.96
CA PHE A 136 6.78 0.71 -21.02
C PHE A 136 7.76 -0.02 -21.95
N HIS A 137 7.36 -1.16 -22.52
CA HIS A 137 8.23 -2.03 -23.31
C HIS A 137 9.52 -2.41 -22.54
N SER A 138 10.66 -1.78 -22.87
CA SER A 138 11.97 -2.08 -22.25
C SER A 138 12.47 -1.02 -21.27
N GLU A 139 11.96 0.19 -21.34
CA GLU A 139 12.44 1.32 -20.51
C GLU A 139 11.39 1.77 -19.53
N ARG A 140 11.61 1.45 -18.25
CA ARG A 140 10.72 1.87 -17.15
C ARG A 140 11.27 3.12 -16.46
N PRO A 141 10.43 4.11 -16.17
CA PRO A 141 10.81 5.21 -15.30
C PRO A 141 11.21 4.73 -13.91
N ASN A 142 12.19 5.38 -13.29
CA ASN A 142 12.70 5.01 -11.97
C ASN A 142 11.58 4.88 -10.90
N ILE A 143 10.60 5.78 -10.93
CA ILE A 143 9.47 5.75 -9.99
C ILE A 143 8.66 4.44 -10.12
N VAL A 144 8.49 3.91 -11.32
CA VAL A 144 7.81 2.64 -11.58
C VAL A 144 8.63 1.46 -11.05
N ASP A 145 9.95 1.52 -11.18
CA ASP A 145 10.85 0.51 -10.62
C ASP A 145 10.85 0.54 -9.08
N VAL A 146 10.76 1.71 -8.46
CA VAL A 146 10.59 1.85 -7.00
C VAL A 146 9.31 1.16 -6.54
N ILE A 147 8.19 1.36 -7.24
CA ILE A 147 6.91 0.72 -6.89
C ILE A 147 6.99 -0.79 -7.05
N SER A 148 7.42 -1.27 -8.22
CA SER A 148 7.41 -2.68 -8.60
C SER A 148 8.50 -3.52 -7.93
N SER A 149 9.51 -2.89 -7.32
CA SER A 149 10.56 -3.57 -6.55
C SER A 149 10.47 -3.25 -5.06
N LYS A 150 10.69 -1.99 -4.65
CA LYS A 150 10.85 -1.60 -3.24
C LYS A 150 9.55 -1.64 -2.45
N ILE A 151 8.49 -0.99 -2.96
CA ILE A 151 7.18 -0.98 -2.30
C ILE A 151 6.58 -2.39 -2.30
N LYS A 152 6.74 -3.13 -3.39
CA LYS A 152 6.31 -4.53 -3.50
C LYS A 152 7.00 -5.42 -2.48
N GLU A 153 8.32 -5.28 -2.30
CA GLU A 153 9.06 -6.08 -1.32
C GLU A 153 8.65 -5.72 0.11
N LEU A 154 8.44 -4.44 0.41
CA LEU A 154 7.89 -3.98 1.68
C LEU A 154 6.52 -4.61 1.97
N ARG A 155 5.62 -4.58 0.99
CA ARG A 155 4.30 -5.21 1.09
C ARG A 155 4.41 -6.72 1.32
N ASN A 156 5.25 -7.40 0.57
CA ASN A 156 5.46 -8.84 0.70
C ASN A 156 5.99 -9.20 2.09
N TYR A 157 6.95 -8.43 2.60
CA TYR A 157 7.48 -8.60 3.94
C TYR A 157 6.38 -8.42 4.99
N MET A 158 5.60 -7.33 4.91
CA MET A 158 4.54 -7.05 5.88
C MET A 158 3.37 -8.04 5.80
N THR A 159 3.14 -8.65 4.63
CA THR A 159 2.07 -9.65 4.44
C THR A 159 2.44 -11.01 5.02
N HIS A 160 3.65 -11.45 4.73
CA HIS A 160 4.04 -12.84 5.01
C HIS A 160 4.90 -13.00 6.24
N GLY A 161 5.46 -11.90 6.76
CA GLY A 161 6.44 -11.89 7.85
C GLY A 161 7.60 -12.82 7.52
N SER A 162 8.82 -12.42 7.64
CA SER A 162 9.92 -13.35 7.44
C SER A 162 10.98 -13.15 8.51
N ALA A 163 11.25 -14.23 9.24
CA ALA A 163 12.44 -14.34 10.07
C ALA A 163 13.71 -14.54 9.21
N ASP A 164 13.59 -14.58 7.88
CA ASP A 164 14.70 -14.75 6.96
C ASP A 164 15.62 -13.52 6.99
N LYS A 165 16.87 -13.73 7.43
CA LYS A 165 17.89 -12.69 7.54
C LYS A 165 18.16 -11.99 6.20
N ASN A 166 18.05 -12.70 5.07
CA ASN A 166 18.28 -12.11 3.74
C ASN A 166 17.18 -11.09 3.41
N ARG A 167 15.93 -11.39 3.73
CA ARG A 167 14.83 -10.44 3.57
C ARG A 167 14.93 -9.26 4.51
N GLN A 168 15.39 -9.46 5.74
CA GLN A 168 15.64 -8.34 6.67
C GLN A 168 16.68 -7.38 6.09
N ALA A 169 17.79 -7.89 5.55
CA ALA A 169 18.81 -7.05 4.92
C ALA A 169 18.26 -6.24 3.72
N VAL A 170 17.35 -6.82 2.93
CA VAL A 170 16.68 -6.09 1.84
C VAL A 170 15.81 -4.97 2.40
N ILE A 171 15.05 -5.22 3.46
CA ILE A 171 14.22 -4.18 4.09
C ILE A 171 15.09 -3.08 4.71
N ASP A 172 16.17 -3.42 5.38
CA ASP A 172 17.12 -2.44 5.94
C ASP A 172 17.71 -1.55 4.84
N SER A 173 18.01 -2.12 3.67
CA SER A 173 18.46 -1.35 2.49
C SER A 173 17.36 -0.40 1.99
N ILE A 174 16.09 -0.86 1.91
CA ILE A 174 14.96 -0.01 1.51
C ILE A 174 14.76 1.14 2.49
N ILE A 175 14.84 0.88 3.79
CA ILE A 175 14.72 1.92 4.83
C ILE A 175 15.82 2.98 4.70
N SER A 176 17.04 2.56 4.41
CA SER A 176 18.18 3.47 4.22
C SER A 176 18.04 4.30 2.95
N GLU A 177 17.56 3.70 1.85
CA GLU A 177 17.43 4.35 0.56
C GLU A 177 16.18 5.26 0.48
N TYR A 178 15.10 4.89 1.20
CA TYR A 178 13.81 5.59 1.20
C TYR A 178 13.35 5.92 2.63
N PRO A 179 14.03 6.84 3.33
CA PRO A 179 13.69 7.20 4.70
C PRO A 179 12.26 7.76 4.84
N ASP A 180 11.72 8.35 3.77
CA ASP A 180 10.36 8.91 3.72
C ASP A 180 9.25 7.84 3.75
N PHE A 181 9.59 6.56 3.63
CA PHE A 181 8.63 5.50 3.91
C PHE A 181 8.38 5.32 5.41
N PHE A 182 9.20 5.96 6.26
CA PHE A 182 9.08 5.94 7.72
C PHE A 182 8.84 4.55 8.30
N VAL A 183 9.56 3.57 7.76
CA VAL A 183 9.49 2.19 8.24
C VAL A 183 10.30 2.08 9.52
N LYS A 184 9.68 1.50 10.55
CA LYS A 184 10.33 1.25 11.85
C LYS A 184 10.23 -0.21 12.20
N LYS A 185 11.21 -0.68 12.96
CA LYS A 185 11.17 -2.00 13.59
C LYS A 185 10.35 -1.89 14.88
N THR A 186 9.36 -2.76 15.07
CA THR A 186 8.59 -2.85 16.31
C THR A 186 9.40 -3.54 17.40
N HIS A 187 8.94 -3.50 18.64
CA HIS A 187 9.54 -4.19 19.76
C HIS A 187 9.70 -5.71 19.48
N ASP A 188 8.73 -6.31 18.80
CA ASP A 188 8.73 -7.73 18.42
C ASP A 188 9.58 -8.03 17.18
N GLY A 189 10.32 -7.05 16.69
CA GLY A 189 11.24 -7.21 15.55
C GLY A 189 10.59 -7.13 14.17
N TYR A 190 9.31 -6.80 14.06
CA TYR A 190 8.63 -6.59 12.78
C TYR A 190 8.82 -5.17 12.26
N TYR A 191 8.89 -5.04 10.94
CA TYR A 191 8.92 -3.73 10.30
C TYR A 191 7.49 -3.24 10.02
N ILE A 192 7.26 -1.95 10.23
CA ILE A 192 5.99 -1.30 9.96
C ILE A 192 6.20 0.12 9.49
N THR A 193 5.44 0.55 8.50
CA THR A 193 5.41 1.94 8.03
C THR A 193 4.44 2.78 8.87
N SER A 194 4.73 4.06 9.05
CA SER A 194 3.81 5.02 9.69
C SER A 194 2.68 5.42 8.74
N TYR A 195 1.68 6.15 9.23
CA TYR A 195 0.64 6.75 8.38
C TYR A 195 1.21 7.76 7.39
N ASP A 196 2.21 8.55 7.79
CA ASP A 196 2.90 9.48 6.89
C ASP A 196 3.69 8.73 5.81
N GLY A 197 4.32 7.61 6.17
CA GLY A 197 4.97 6.73 5.20
C GLY A 197 4.00 6.11 4.20
N LEU A 198 2.81 5.70 4.66
CA LEU A 198 1.75 5.21 3.77
C LEU A 198 1.23 6.30 2.83
N ASP A 199 1.11 7.54 3.30
CA ASP A 199 0.73 8.69 2.47
C ASP A 199 1.80 9.00 1.40
N ASN A 200 3.09 8.92 1.75
CA ASN A 200 4.18 9.07 0.79
C ASN A 200 4.20 7.93 -0.24
N ILE A 201 3.96 6.69 0.18
CA ILE A 201 3.82 5.55 -0.73
C ILE A 201 2.64 5.75 -1.69
N LEU A 202 1.50 6.24 -1.18
CA LEU A 202 0.33 6.57 -2.02
C LEU A 202 0.67 7.62 -3.08
N LYS A 203 1.40 8.68 -2.73
CA LYS A 203 1.86 9.71 -3.68
C LYS A 203 2.73 9.10 -4.78
N ILE A 204 3.72 8.28 -4.40
CA ILE A 204 4.60 7.61 -5.37
C ILE A 204 3.80 6.70 -6.30
N ILE A 205 2.83 5.94 -5.78
CA ILE A 205 1.95 5.10 -6.58
C ILE A 205 1.12 5.95 -7.54
N ASN A 206 0.54 7.04 -7.07
CA ASN A 206 -0.29 7.92 -7.92
C ASN A 206 0.54 8.56 -9.05
N ASP A 207 1.74 9.05 -8.74
CA ASP A 207 2.66 9.61 -9.74
C ASP A 207 3.08 8.55 -10.77
N GLY A 208 3.37 7.33 -10.33
CA GLY A 208 3.65 6.20 -11.21
C GLY A 208 2.48 5.85 -12.14
N LEU A 209 1.24 5.93 -11.63
CA LEU A 209 0.03 5.69 -12.43
C LEU A 209 -0.20 6.80 -13.46
N ILE A 210 0.06 8.07 -13.12
CA ILE A 210 -0.02 9.20 -14.06
C ILE A 210 0.95 8.98 -15.22
N ILE A 211 2.18 8.56 -14.93
CA ILE A 211 3.18 8.27 -15.94
C ILE A 211 2.76 7.06 -16.80
N ALA A 212 2.26 6.00 -16.19
CA ALA A 212 1.80 4.81 -16.90
C ALA A 212 0.63 5.14 -17.85
N GLU A 213 -0.33 5.92 -17.40
CA GLU A 213 -1.49 6.34 -18.21
C GLU A 213 -1.07 7.25 -19.36
N THR A 214 -0.20 8.22 -19.11
CA THR A 214 0.34 9.13 -20.15
C THR A 214 1.09 8.35 -21.23
N THR A 215 1.91 7.39 -20.84
CA THR A 215 2.65 6.52 -21.78
C THR A 215 1.69 5.66 -22.59
N ALA A 216 0.72 5.01 -21.96
CA ALA A 216 -0.28 4.18 -22.64
C ALA A 216 -1.12 4.99 -23.64
N LYS A 217 -1.50 6.22 -23.28
CA LYS A 217 -2.22 7.15 -24.17
C LYS A 217 -1.40 7.48 -25.41
N THR A 218 -0.11 7.75 -25.25
CA THR A 218 0.80 8.05 -26.37
C THR A 218 0.95 6.86 -27.31
N LEU A 219 1.08 5.64 -26.77
CA LEU A 219 1.14 4.42 -27.57
C LEU A 219 -0.14 4.18 -28.39
N ASN A 220 -1.32 4.41 -27.79
CA ASN A 220 -2.59 4.22 -28.48
C ASN A 220 -2.79 5.19 -29.66
N VAL A 221 -2.28 6.43 -29.56
CA VAL A 221 -2.30 7.42 -30.67
C VAL A 221 -1.42 7.01 -31.83
N GLN A 222 -0.32 6.27 -31.58
CA GLN A 222 0.61 5.81 -32.63
C GLN A 222 0.08 4.57 -33.41
N ILE A 223 -0.88 3.85 -32.84
CA ILE A 223 -1.44 2.63 -33.45
C ILE A 223 -2.70 2.93 -34.29
N ASN A 224 -3.37 4.06 -34.09
CA ASN A 224 -4.54 4.50 -34.85
C ASN A 224 -4.17 5.55 -35.88
#